data_5160fc5dcf40f1d9075f1b057986f4d4
#
_entry.id   5160fc5dcf40f1d9075f1b057986f4d4
#
_cell.length_a   1.000
_cell.length_b   1.000
_cell.length_c   1.000
_cell.angle_alpha   90.00
_cell.angle_beta   90.00
_cell.angle_gamma   90.00
#
_symmetry.space_group_name_H-M   'P 1'
#
loop_
_entity.id
_entity.type
_entity.pdbx_description
1 polymer ?
#
loop_
_entity_poly.entity_id
_entity_poly.type
_entity_poly.pdbx_seq_one_letter_code
_entity_poly.pdbx_strand_id
1 'polypeptide(L)'
;MVVTDRAESDAAAIQRQEGQISRAVRASGSNVDGLTGGGLASVAAAGLLAACGGSGGGAASTVGGVAGTGGGSADTGNVAVGTSAYAFITPANDEDAARFLLQAQFSASDAEIAAVRSKGYAPWLAAQIAAPTSQTGFDWLNSRGYAAIDSATTYYDSTYPGDYMLWNQLMASPDVARKRAALALSEFFVVSLSGISFNWRSHGIAAWWDLLAANAFGNYRTLLEGVTLNAAMGFYLNTKGNMKENAATGRAPDENYGREVMQLCAIGLYQLNLDGTEKRDASGNKIETYTQIDVSNIARVFTGWDFDQTQNVNTLEPVHNRTIPNTAFARLPMRLTAANHSTLASSFLGATVPAGTDGVAALKIALDTLFNHPNVGPFLGKQMIQRLVTSNPSPAYVARVASAFNSNGAGVRGDLAAMFSAILLDDEARGPAGLSQAGFGKLREPMVRLTQWGRTFGITSSKGSWKIGDLSNPATQLSQSPLRSPSVFNFFRPGYVPPSTALSASQTPAPEFQLVNESSVGGYLNYMQGVARNGIYVNAPDLPNNTSNAANGYDITAAYTAELALALDATALVKRLNLLLCAGQLSAANQTLIINALNATVLTAASTDSARRDRVAAGVLLVMASSDYLIQK
;
A
#
# COMPACT_ATOMS: atom_id res chain seq x y z
N MET A 1 6.91 -5.93 38.42
CA MET A 1 7.35 -4.56 38.67
C MET A 1 8.57 -4.24 37.77
N VAL A 2 8.57 -4.66 36.51
CA VAL A 2 9.63 -4.42 35.51
C VAL A 2 9.06 -4.01 34.13
N VAL A 3 7.74 -4.00 33.97
CA VAL A 3 7.09 -3.70 32.68
C VAL A 3 6.73 -2.21 32.53
N THR A 4 6.66 -1.46 33.61
CA THR A 4 6.34 -0.02 33.60
C THR A 4 7.52 0.87 33.23
N ASP A 5 8.76 0.47 33.53
CA ASP A 5 9.95 1.31 33.29
C ASP A 5 10.37 1.40 31.79
N ARG A 6 9.98 0.44 30.97
CA ARG A 6 10.34 0.44 29.54
C ARG A 6 9.42 1.33 28.70
N ALA A 7 8.13 1.37 29.02
CA ALA A 7 7.18 2.25 28.33
C ALA A 7 7.47 3.74 28.62
N GLU A 8 7.94 4.07 29.83
CA GLU A 8 8.35 5.43 30.16
C GLU A 8 9.69 5.83 29.50
N SER A 9 10.62 4.88 29.32
CA SER A 9 11.89 5.16 28.62
C SER A 9 11.70 5.43 27.14
N ASP A 10 10.77 4.72 26.50
CA ASP A 10 10.46 4.90 25.07
C ASP A 10 9.67 6.20 24.82
N ALA A 11 8.77 6.57 25.74
CA ALA A 11 8.08 7.86 25.70
C ALA A 11 9.05 9.04 25.88
N ALA A 12 10.04 8.90 26.77
CA ALA A 12 11.08 9.91 26.98
C ALA A 12 12.06 10.04 25.79
N ALA A 13 12.30 8.95 25.06
CA ALA A 13 13.12 8.96 23.83
C ALA A 13 12.40 9.69 22.69
N ILE A 14 11.09 9.48 22.54
CA ILE A 14 10.25 10.17 21.55
C ILE A 14 10.17 11.67 21.83
N GLN A 15 9.99 12.08 23.09
CA GLN A 15 9.96 13.51 23.46
C GLN A 15 11.34 14.21 23.23
N ARG A 16 12.45 13.50 23.38
CA ARG A 16 13.78 14.07 23.06
C ARG A 16 13.98 14.26 21.56
N GLN A 17 13.44 13.37 20.75
CA GLN A 17 13.50 13.46 19.29
C GLN A 17 12.63 14.61 18.75
N GLU A 18 11.44 14.81 19.31
CA GLU A 18 10.56 15.96 18.99
C GLU A 18 11.20 17.30 19.41
N GLY A 19 11.89 17.35 20.53
CA GLY A 19 12.63 18.54 20.97
C GLY A 19 13.81 18.92 20.07
N GLN A 20 14.45 17.95 19.41
CA GLN A 20 15.53 18.21 18.45
C GLN A 20 14.98 18.70 17.10
N ILE A 21 13.85 18.16 16.64
CA ILE A 21 13.17 18.60 15.41
C ILE A 21 12.69 20.06 15.56
N SER A 22 12.12 20.42 16.70
CA SER A 22 11.65 21.79 16.97
C SER A 22 12.78 22.82 17.03
N ARG A 23 14.01 22.42 17.36
CA ARG A 23 15.19 23.30 17.33
C ARG A 23 15.77 23.48 15.92
N ALA A 24 15.66 22.45 15.05
CA ALA A 24 16.13 22.54 13.68
C ALA A 24 15.25 23.45 12.81
N VAL A 25 13.93 23.46 13.06
CA VAL A 25 12.96 24.30 12.32
C VAL A 25 13.10 25.79 12.64
N ARG A 26 13.64 26.15 13.81
CA ARG A 26 13.89 27.57 14.17
C ARG A 26 15.17 28.17 13.58
N ALA A 27 16.02 27.38 12.95
CA ALA A 27 17.30 27.81 12.40
C ALA A 27 17.31 28.14 10.90
N SER A 28 16.21 27.87 10.16
CA SER A 28 16.10 28.12 8.72
C SER A 28 15.05 29.19 8.39
N GLY A 29 15.28 30.40 8.86
CA GLY A 29 14.54 31.58 8.37
C GLY A 29 15.26 32.19 7.19
N SER A 30 14.69 32.10 5.98
CA SER A 30 15.06 32.99 4.87
C SER A 30 13.88 33.18 3.92
N ASN A 31 13.59 34.43 3.67
CA ASN A 31 12.63 35.10 2.80
C ASN A 31 12.33 34.40 1.48
N VAL A 32 11.03 34.34 1.16
CA VAL A 32 10.57 34.29 -0.23
C VAL A 32 9.45 35.31 -0.40
N ASP A 33 9.78 36.42 -1.02
CA ASP A 33 8.83 37.39 -1.57
C ASP A 33 8.36 36.95 -2.97
N GLY A 34 7.07 37.04 -3.20
CA GLY A 34 6.48 37.26 -4.51
C GLY A 34 6.01 36.03 -5.29
N LEU A 35 4.70 35.75 -5.19
CA LEU A 35 3.88 35.33 -6.35
C LEU A 35 2.39 35.52 -6.03
N THR A 36 1.80 36.49 -6.68
CA THR A 36 0.35 36.80 -6.68
C THR A 36 -0.39 35.76 -7.54
N GLY A 37 -1.20 34.93 -6.90
CA GLY A 37 -2.06 33.92 -7.52
C GLY A 37 -3.05 33.31 -6.54
N GLY A 38 -3.56 34.10 -5.60
CA GLY A 38 -4.20 33.63 -4.39
C GLY A 38 -5.71 33.37 -4.40
N GLY A 39 -6.37 33.20 -5.55
CA GLY A 39 -7.84 33.11 -5.58
C GLY A 39 -8.43 31.69 -5.47
N LEU A 40 -7.80 30.69 -6.01
CA LEU A 40 -8.36 29.33 -6.12
C LEU A 40 -7.95 28.40 -4.96
N ALA A 41 -6.80 28.63 -4.33
CA ALA A 41 -6.32 27.78 -3.24
C ALA A 41 -7.14 27.95 -1.93
N SER A 42 -7.75 29.12 -1.71
CA SER A 42 -8.51 29.41 -0.50
C SER A 42 -9.87 28.68 -0.43
N VAL A 43 -10.49 28.38 -1.56
CA VAL A 43 -11.78 27.65 -1.60
C VAL A 43 -11.57 26.13 -1.34
N ALA A 44 -10.48 25.57 -1.85
CA ALA A 44 -10.16 24.16 -1.64
C ALA A 44 -9.75 23.86 -0.19
N ALA A 45 -9.02 24.77 0.47
CA ALA A 45 -8.61 24.63 1.86
C ALA A 45 -9.81 24.70 2.84
N ALA A 46 -10.84 25.49 2.53
CA ALA A 46 -12.03 25.58 3.37
C ALA A 46 -12.88 24.28 3.35
N GLY A 47 -12.93 23.58 2.22
CA GLY A 47 -13.62 22.29 2.10
C GLY A 47 -12.97 21.16 2.92
N LEU A 48 -11.65 21.15 3.03
CA LEU A 48 -10.90 20.15 3.81
C LEU A 48 -10.97 20.39 5.31
N LEU A 49 -11.00 21.65 5.75
CA LEU A 49 -11.13 22.01 7.17
C LEU A 49 -12.54 21.73 7.71
N ALA A 50 -13.58 21.88 6.86
CA ALA A 50 -14.96 21.55 7.22
C ALA A 50 -15.20 20.04 7.42
N ALA A 51 -14.40 19.17 6.79
CA ALA A 51 -14.47 17.71 6.97
C ALA A 51 -13.90 17.23 8.32
N CYS A 52 -13.07 18.03 9.00
CA CYS A 52 -12.49 17.70 10.29
C CYS A 52 -13.28 18.27 11.49
N GLY A 53 -14.24 19.19 11.27
CA GLY A 53 -15.03 19.88 12.28
C GLY A 53 -16.54 19.64 12.14
N GLY A 54 -17.02 18.42 12.42
CA GLY A 54 -18.44 18.11 12.48
C GLY A 54 -19.05 18.56 13.78
N SER A 55 -19.78 19.67 13.79
CA SER A 55 -20.65 20.07 14.89
C SER A 55 -21.91 19.21 14.91
N GLY A 56 -22.25 18.70 16.07
CA GLY A 56 -23.35 17.78 16.29
C GLY A 56 -24.73 18.42 16.18
N GLY A 57 -25.71 17.62 15.87
CA GLY A 57 -27.12 17.88 15.96
C GLY A 57 -27.86 16.55 15.93
N GLY A 58 -28.36 16.13 17.09
CA GLY A 58 -28.97 14.81 17.27
C GLY A 58 -30.41 14.74 16.78
N ALA A 59 -30.81 13.53 16.45
CA ALA A 59 -32.16 13.04 16.63
C ALA A 59 -32.12 11.52 16.82
N ALA A 60 -32.50 11.08 18.00
CA ALA A 60 -32.70 9.68 18.32
C ALA A 60 -34.00 9.18 17.68
N SER A 61 -33.92 8.10 16.94
CA SER A 61 -35.10 7.31 16.56
C SER A 61 -34.89 5.89 17.06
N THR A 62 -35.64 5.54 18.05
CA THR A 62 -35.81 4.18 18.55
C THR A 62 -36.65 3.37 17.56
N VAL A 63 -36.12 2.24 17.06
CA VAL A 63 -36.92 1.20 16.43
C VAL A 63 -36.67 -0.11 17.14
N GLY A 64 -37.77 -0.71 17.57
CA GLY A 64 -37.86 -1.85 18.44
C GLY A 64 -37.29 -3.15 17.85
N GLY A 65 -36.91 -4.01 18.79
CA GLY A 65 -36.40 -5.35 18.52
C GLY A 65 -37.51 -6.31 18.05
N VAL A 66 -37.08 -7.24 17.22
CA VAL A 66 -37.78 -8.51 16.99
C VAL A 66 -36.80 -9.62 17.34
N ALA A 67 -37.13 -10.34 18.40
CA ALA A 67 -36.44 -11.55 18.79
C ALA A 67 -36.87 -12.69 17.85
N GLY A 68 -35.91 -13.31 17.20
CA GLY A 68 -36.05 -14.56 16.48
C GLY A 68 -35.16 -15.61 17.10
N THR A 69 -35.75 -16.51 17.87
CA THR A 69 -35.12 -17.74 18.36
C THR A 69 -34.98 -18.73 17.21
N GLY A 70 -33.78 -19.19 16.93
CA GLY A 70 -33.53 -20.29 16.04
C GLY A 70 -32.14 -20.84 16.26
N GLY A 71 -32.01 -21.89 17.08
CA GLY A 71 -30.79 -22.69 17.16
C GLY A 71 -30.52 -23.38 15.84
N GLY A 72 -29.34 -23.17 15.31
CA GLY A 72 -28.83 -23.81 14.11
C GLY A 72 -27.37 -24.17 14.32
N SER A 73 -27.08 -25.44 14.22
CA SER A 73 -25.81 -26.13 14.19
C SER A 73 -24.79 -25.34 13.37
N ALA A 74 -23.53 -25.30 13.87
CA ALA A 74 -22.38 -24.76 13.16
C ALA A 74 -22.15 -25.61 11.90
N ASP A 75 -22.70 -25.16 10.79
CA ASP A 75 -22.38 -25.69 9.46
C ASP A 75 -21.10 -24.98 8.98
N THR A 76 -19.99 -25.73 9.00
CA THR A 76 -18.71 -25.31 8.39
C THR A 76 -18.84 -25.40 6.87
N GLY A 77 -19.80 -24.71 6.29
CA GLY A 77 -20.05 -24.70 4.85
C GLY A 77 -18.89 -24.03 4.11
N ASN A 78 -18.23 -24.80 3.26
CA ASN A 78 -17.30 -24.32 2.24
C ASN A 78 -17.95 -23.18 1.44
N VAL A 79 -17.46 -21.95 1.61
CA VAL A 79 -17.87 -20.85 0.72
C VAL A 79 -17.13 -21.07 -0.60
N ALA A 80 -17.82 -21.69 -1.55
CA ALA A 80 -17.31 -21.76 -2.92
C ALA A 80 -17.13 -20.34 -3.46
N VAL A 81 -15.97 -20.04 -4.01
CA VAL A 81 -15.69 -18.79 -4.74
C VAL A 81 -16.40 -18.85 -6.10
N GLY A 82 -17.70 -18.98 -6.07
CA GLY A 82 -18.57 -19.00 -7.25
C GLY A 82 -19.55 -17.83 -7.16
N THR A 83 -19.95 -17.30 -8.31
CA THR A 83 -20.93 -16.20 -8.43
C THR A 83 -22.26 -16.49 -7.73
N SER A 84 -22.57 -17.75 -7.44
CA SER A 84 -23.81 -18.16 -6.76
C SER A 84 -23.86 -17.84 -5.26
N ALA A 85 -22.73 -17.45 -4.65
CA ALA A 85 -22.67 -17.12 -3.22
C ALA A 85 -22.89 -15.62 -2.93
N TYR A 86 -22.94 -14.75 -3.96
CA TYR A 86 -23.04 -13.30 -3.82
C TYR A 86 -24.36 -12.79 -4.42
N ALA A 87 -25.00 -11.84 -3.74
CA ALA A 87 -26.23 -11.20 -4.21
C ALA A 87 -25.95 -10.20 -5.34
N PHE A 88 -24.80 -9.54 -5.32
CA PHE A 88 -24.41 -8.52 -6.30
C PHE A 88 -23.37 -9.07 -7.29
N ILE A 89 -23.83 -9.69 -8.37
CA ILE A 89 -22.97 -10.35 -9.37
C ILE A 89 -22.63 -9.47 -10.57
N THR A 90 -23.49 -8.49 -10.88
CA THR A 90 -23.30 -7.52 -11.97
C THR A 90 -23.54 -6.10 -11.48
N PRO A 91 -22.82 -5.08 -11.97
CA PRO A 91 -23.11 -3.70 -11.63
C PRO A 91 -24.47 -3.25 -12.19
N ALA A 92 -25.27 -2.57 -11.38
CA ALA A 92 -26.57 -2.04 -11.81
C ALA A 92 -26.43 -0.83 -12.75
N ASN A 93 -25.35 -0.04 -12.57
CA ASN A 93 -25.05 1.18 -13.30
C ASN A 93 -23.54 1.35 -13.50
N ASP A 94 -23.10 2.44 -14.11
CA ASP A 94 -21.70 2.74 -14.37
C ASP A 94 -20.96 3.12 -13.10
N GLU A 95 -21.64 3.72 -12.14
CA GLU A 95 -21.12 4.09 -10.83
C GLU A 95 -20.70 2.86 -10.02
N ASP A 96 -21.53 1.79 -10.04
CA ASP A 96 -21.19 0.52 -9.39
C ASP A 96 -19.97 -0.16 -10.03
N ALA A 97 -19.88 -0.11 -11.38
CA ALA A 97 -18.71 -0.62 -12.09
C ALA A 97 -17.47 0.18 -11.79
N ALA A 98 -17.56 1.51 -11.77
CA ALA A 98 -16.45 2.39 -11.40
C ALA A 98 -16.00 2.15 -9.95
N ARG A 99 -16.92 2.00 -8.99
CA ARG A 99 -16.62 1.69 -7.59
C ARG A 99 -15.83 0.39 -7.45
N PHE A 100 -16.24 -0.65 -8.16
CA PHE A 100 -15.50 -1.91 -8.19
C PHE A 100 -14.08 -1.74 -8.73
N LEU A 101 -13.93 -1.04 -9.87
CA LEU A 101 -12.64 -0.80 -10.50
C LEU A 101 -11.70 0.00 -9.58
N LEU A 102 -12.21 1.02 -8.88
CA LEU A 102 -11.40 1.83 -7.94
C LEU A 102 -10.92 1.03 -6.73
N GLN A 103 -11.55 -0.07 -6.37
CA GLN A 103 -11.13 -0.97 -5.31
C GLN A 103 -10.21 -2.09 -5.84
N ALA A 104 -10.57 -2.70 -6.99
CA ALA A 104 -9.85 -3.83 -7.58
C ALA A 104 -8.53 -3.42 -8.28
N GLN A 105 -8.46 -2.18 -8.72
CA GLN A 105 -7.28 -1.56 -9.35
C GLN A 105 -7.10 -0.12 -8.87
N PHE A 106 -6.54 0.79 -9.68
CA PHE A 106 -6.30 2.19 -9.27
C PHE A 106 -7.28 3.18 -9.87
N SER A 107 -7.89 2.87 -11.00
CA SER A 107 -8.65 3.80 -11.83
C SER A 107 -9.82 3.11 -12.52
N ALA A 108 -10.70 3.91 -13.11
CA ALA A 108 -11.76 3.46 -13.99
C ALA A 108 -11.69 4.28 -15.28
N SER A 109 -11.80 3.61 -16.42
CA SER A 109 -11.98 4.21 -17.75
C SER A 109 -13.32 3.79 -18.33
N ASP A 110 -13.79 4.54 -19.35
CA ASP A 110 -15.06 4.20 -20.03
C ASP A 110 -15.07 2.76 -20.55
N ALA A 111 -13.95 2.32 -21.14
CA ALA A 111 -13.81 0.96 -21.67
C ALA A 111 -13.84 -0.11 -20.56
N GLU A 112 -13.19 0.14 -19.43
CA GLU A 112 -13.20 -0.78 -18.28
C GLU A 112 -14.57 -0.85 -17.62
N ILE A 113 -15.25 0.29 -17.44
CA ILE A 113 -16.62 0.38 -16.94
C ILE A 113 -17.54 -0.48 -17.84
N ALA A 114 -17.49 -0.26 -19.16
CA ALA A 114 -18.27 -1.05 -20.11
C ALA A 114 -17.94 -2.54 -20.07
N ALA A 115 -16.67 -2.91 -19.89
CA ALA A 115 -16.23 -4.29 -19.77
C ALA A 115 -16.78 -4.97 -18.49
N VAL A 116 -16.76 -4.29 -17.34
CA VAL A 116 -17.33 -4.82 -16.09
C VAL A 116 -18.85 -4.92 -16.19
N ARG A 117 -19.51 -3.91 -16.78
CA ARG A 117 -20.97 -3.89 -17.04
C ARG A 117 -21.42 -5.10 -17.88
N SER A 118 -20.66 -5.42 -18.91
CA SER A 118 -21.00 -6.49 -19.84
C SER A 118 -20.68 -7.90 -19.32
N LYS A 119 -19.57 -8.05 -18.58
CA LYS A 119 -19.09 -9.36 -18.11
C LYS A 119 -19.58 -9.73 -16.71
N GLY A 120 -19.88 -8.74 -15.87
CA GLY A 120 -20.05 -8.91 -14.43
C GLY A 120 -18.72 -8.87 -13.68
N TYR A 121 -18.80 -8.76 -12.35
CA TYR A 121 -17.63 -8.57 -11.48
C TYR A 121 -16.67 -9.77 -11.51
N ALA A 122 -17.19 -10.99 -11.27
CA ALA A 122 -16.35 -12.17 -11.11
C ALA A 122 -15.64 -12.60 -12.41
N PRO A 123 -16.29 -12.66 -13.59
CA PRO A 123 -15.59 -12.97 -14.83
C PRO A 123 -14.54 -11.91 -15.23
N TRP A 124 -14.82 -10.63 -14.96
CA TRP A 124 -13.83 -9.57 -15.18
C TRP A 124 -12.61 -9.77 -14.28
N LEU A 125 -12.82 -9.99 -12.98
CA LEU A 125 -11.75 -10.21 -12.00
C LEU A 125 -10.93 -11.46 -12.33
N ALA A 126 -11.58 -12.56 -12.68
CA ALA A 126 -10.91 -13.80 -13.10
C ALA A 126 -9.97 -13.57 -14.30
N ALA A 127 -10.41 -12.76 -15.27
CA ALA A 127 -9.56 -12.40 -16.40
C ALA A 127 -8.34 -11.57 -15.98
N GLN A 128 -8.48 -10.66 -14.97
CA GLN A 128 -7.35 -9.90 -14.44
C GLN A 128 -6.37 -10.78 -13.64
N ILE A 129 -6.87 -11.73 -12.88
CA ILE A 129 -6.05 -12.70 -12.12
C ILE A 129 -5.24 -13.57 -13.09
N ALA A 130 -5.87 -14.04 -14.17
CA ALA A 130 -5.25 -14.87 -15.20
C ALA A 130 -4.32 -14.10 -16.15
N ALA A 131 -4.37 -12.76 -16.14
CA ALA A 131 -3.53 -11.94 -17.01
C ALA A 131 -2.04 -12.20 -16.73
N PRO A 132 -1.19 -12.28 -17.78
CA PRO A 132 0.24 -12.49 -17.60
C PRO A 132 0.87 -11.31 -16.84
N THR A 133 1.93 -11.60 -16.12
CA THR A 133 2.75 -10.57 -15.47
C THR A 133 3.42 -9.71 -16.53
N SER A 134 3.33 -8.39 -16.40
CA SER A 134 4.02 -7.44 -17.28
C SER A 134 5.53 -7.41 -17.02
N GLN A 135 6.26 -6.54 -17.73
CA GLN A 135 7.68 -6.32 -17.48
C GLN A 135 7.94 -6.12 -15.99
N THR A 136 8.90 -6.88 -15.44
CA THR A 136 9.29 -6.76 -14.03
C THR A 136 9.97 -5.42 -13.75
N GLY A 137 9.94 -4.98 -12.50
CA GLY A 137 10.65 -3.78 -12.08
C GLY A 137 12.17 -3.92 -12.25
N PHE A 138 12.70 -5.10 -11.96
CA PHE A 138 14.12 -5.40 -12.14
C PHE A 138 14.55 -5.32 -13.62
N ASP A 139 13.76 -5.91 -14.51
CA ASP A 139 14.06 -5.85 -15.96
C ASP A 139 13.85 -4.45 -16.54
N TRP A 140 12.90 -3.68 -15.99
CA TRP A 140 12.73 -2.27 -16.34
C TRP A 140 13.99 -1.45 -15.97
N LEU A 141 14.53 -1.61 -14.75
CA LEU A 141 15.76 -0.94 -14.34
C LEU A 141 16.92 -1.27 -15.29
N ASN A 142 17.09 -2.55 -15.64
CA ASN A 142 18.12 -2.99 -16.58
C ASN A 142 17.92 -2.37 -17.98
N SER A 143 16.69 -2.38 -18.49
CA SER A 143 16.36 -1.83 -19.82
C SER A 143 16.59 -0.34 -19.91
N ARG A 144 16.55 0.38 -18.76
CA ARG A 144 16.85 1.81 -18.67
C ARG A 144 18.33 2.11 -18.45
N GLY A 145 19.18 1.10 -18.24
CA GLY A 145 20.62 1.28 -18.03
C GLY A 145 21.03 1.52 -16.57
N TYR A 146 20.11 1.35 -15.60
CA TYR A 146 20.43 1.59 -14.18
C TYR A 146 21.30 0.49 -13.54
N ALA A 147 21.66 -0.56 -14.29
CA ALA A 147 22.64 -1.56 -13.88
C ALA A 147 24.08 -1.21 -14.29
N ALA A 148 24.30 -0.08 -14.93
CA ALA A 148 25.63 0.34 -15.37
C ALA A 148 26.54 0.68 -14.19
N ILE A 149 27.80 0.24 -14.29
CA ILE A 149 28.90 0.63 -13.41
C ILE A 149 29.82 1.53 -14.25
N ASP A 150 29.48 2.81 -14.30
CA ASP A 150 30.28 3.81 -14.99
C ASP A 150 30.79 4.88 -14.03
N SER A 151 31.69 5.72 -14.52
CA SER A 151 32.35 6.75 -13.73
C SER A 151 31.48 7.98 -13.45
N ALA A 152 30.37 8.15 -14.13
CA ALA A 152 29.57 9.38 -14.04
C ALA A 152 28.51 9.29 -12.96
N THR A 153 27.98 8.09 -12.68
CA THR A 153 26.87 7.88 -11.78
C THR A 153 27.07 6.65 -10.90
N THR A 154 26.75 6.79 -9.62
CA THR A 154 26.83 5.68 -8.66
C THR A 154 25.45 5.02 -8.49
N TYR A 155 24.88 4.45 -9.59
CA TYR A 155 23.56 3.79 -9.51
C TYR A 155 23.53 2.65 -8.49
N TYR A 156 24.67 1.97 -8.30
CA TYR A 156 24.84 0.93 -7.30
C TYR A 156 24.65 1.42 -5.85
N ASP A 157 24.78 2.72 -5.59
CA ASP A 157 24.54 3.34 -4.27
C ASP A 157 23.26 4.21 -4.23
N SER A 158 22.52 4.32 -5.34
CA SER A 158 21.43 5.26 -5.47
C SER A 158 20.06 4.62 -5.19
N THR A 159 19.16 5.38 -4.56
CA THR A 159 17.78 4.94 -4.29
C THR A 159 16.78 5.41 -5.33
N TYR A 160 17.02 6.55 -5.98
CA TYR A 160 16.06 7.18 -6.89
C TYR A 160 15.67 6.31 -8.11
N PRO A 161 16.52 5.42 -8.68
CA PRO A 161 16.07 4.52 -9.73
C PRO A 161 14.97 3.56 -9.26
N GLY A 162 15.00 3.17 -7.98
CA GLY A 162 13.96 2.37 -7.35
C GLY A 162 12.61 3.11 -7.28
N ASP A 163 12.63 4.41 -6.95
CA ASP A 163 11.40 5.23 -6.97
C ASP A 163 10.82 5.32 -8.38
N TYR A 164 11.66 5.61 -9.38
CA TYR A 164 11.24 5.70 -10.79
C TYR A 164 10.61 4.41 -11.29
N MET A 165 11.22 3.27 -10.94
CA MET A 165 10.72 1.95 -11.25
C MET A 165 9.34 1.71 -10.63
N LEU A 166 9.18 2.01 -9.34
CA LEU A 166 7.91 1.80 -8.63
C LEU A 166 6.78 2.63 -9.25
N TRP A 167 7.04 3.90 -9.55
CA TRP A 167 6.05 4.74 -10.23
C TRP A 167 5.75 4.25 -11.65
N ASN A 168 6.74 3.77 -12.40
CA ASN A 168 6.48 3.11 -13.68
C ASN A 168 5.56 1.91 -13.52
N GLN A 169 5.85 1.02 -12.55
CA GLN A 169 5.05 -0.17 -12.29
C GLN A 169 3.59 0.17 -11.93
N LEU A 170 3.37 1.22 -11.15
CA LEU A 170 2.03 1.66 -10.76
C LEU A 170 1.30 2.40 -11.88
N MET A 171 2.00 3.24 -12.66
CA MET A 171 1.39 4.13 -13.63
C MET A 171 1.22 3.51 -15.02
N ALA A 172 2.16 2.66 -15.47
CA ALA A 172 2.25 2.22 -16.86
C ALA A 172 1.96 0.72 -17.07
N SER A 173 2.08 -0.13 -16.05
CA SER A 173 1.89 -1.58 -16.22
C SER A 173 0.47 -1.93 -16.64
N PRO A 174 0.26 -2.86 -17.57
CA PRO A 174 -1.05 -3.28 -18.03
C PRO A 174 -1.78 -4.24 -17.08
N ASP A 175 -1.05 -4.96 -16.22
CA ASP A 175 -1.59 -5.90 -15.22
C ASP A 175 -2.00 -5.17 -13.92
N VAL A 176 -2.91 -4.21 -14.05
CA VAL A 176 -3.23 -3.20 -13.03
C VAL A 176 -3.75 -3.80 -11.73
N ALA A 177 -4.66 -4.77 -11.81
CA ALA A 177 -5.21 -5.43 -10.63
C ALA A 177 -4.11 -6.20 -9.85
N ARG A 178 -3.15 -6.82 -10.56
CA ARG A 178 -1.98 -7.46 -9.95
C ARG A 178 -1.09 -6.44 -9.23
N LYS A 179 -0.85 -5.28 -9.83
CA LYS A 179 -0.06 -4.20 -9.19
C LYS A 179 -0.80 -3.60 -7.99
N ARG A 180 -2.13 -3.53 -8.03
CA ARG A 180 -2.94 -3.09 -6.87
C ARG A 180 -2.83 -4.08 -5.70
N ALA A 181 -2.93 -5.39 -5.98
CA ALA A 181 -2.74 -6.43 -4.98
C ALA A 181 -1.30 -6.43 -4.43
N ALA A 182 -0.29 -6.29 -5.30
CA ALA A 182 1.12 -6.19 -4.90
C ALA A 182 1.39 -4.97 -4.00
N LEU A 183 0.76 -3.81 -4.29
CA LEU A 183 0.86 -2.63 -3.43
C LEU A 183 0.26 -2.91 -2.05
N ALA A 184 -0.93 -3.51 -1.97
CA ALA A 184 -1.54 -3.90 -0.70
C ALA A 184 -0.69 -4.90 0.09
N LEU A 185 -0.06 -5.86 -0.58
CA LEU A 185 0.87 -6.81 0.03
C LEU A 185 2.17 -6.13 0.50
N SER A 186 2.67 -5.11 -0.23
CA SER A 186 3.87 -4.36 0.18
C SER A 186 3.68 -3.52 1.43
N GLU A 187 2.45 -3.17 1.74
CA GLU A 187 2.07 -2.48 2.97
C GLU A 187 1.86 -3.43 4.15
N PHE A 188 1.75 -4.71 3.89
CA PHE A 188 1.66 -5.78 4.87
C PHE A 188 3.05 -6.39 5.14
N PHE A 189 3.76 -6.80 4.09
CA PHE A 189 5.14 -7.23 4.13
C PHE A 189 6.05 -6.02 3.88
N VAL A 190 6.38 -5.31 4.93
CA VAL A 190 7.07 -4.02 4.79
C VAL A 190 8.56 -4.20 4.58
N VAL A 191 9.06 -3.68 3.46
CA VAL A 191 10.49 -3.34 3.24
C VAL A 191 10.54 -1.92 2.71
N SER A 192 11.39 -1.09 3.31
CA SER A 192 11.55 0.30 2.89
C SER A 192 12.87 0.52 2.17
N LEU A 193 12.80 1.18 1.01
CA LEU A 193 13.98 1.61 0.24
C LEU A 193 14.89 2.53 1.07
N SER A 194 14.32 3.27 2.02
CA SER A 194 15.06 4.11 2.96
C SER A 194 15.80 3.29 4.03
N GLY A 195 15.38 2.06 4.30
CA GLY A 195 15.95 1.17 5.33
C GLY A 195 16.97 0.16 4.81
N ILE A 196 17.28 0.15 3.51
CA ILE A 196 18.30 -0.73 2.93
C ILE A 196 19.51 0.06 2.43
N SER A 197 20.71 -0.46 2.68
CA SER A 197 21.98 0.27 2.40
C SER A 197 23.06 -0.57 1.72
N PHE A 198 22.72 -1.77 1.18
CA PHE A 198 23.65 -2.54 0.37
C PHE A 198 23.77 -1.99 -1.06
N ASN A 199 24.82 -2.35 -1.79
CA ASN A 199 24.95 -1.99 -3.21
C ASN A 199 23.75 -2.52 -4.01
N TRP A 200 23.32 -1.77 -5.03
CA TRP A 200 22.17 -2.08 -5.85
C TRP A 200 20.83 -2.08 -5.08
N ARG A 201 20.69 -1.18 -4.10
CA ARG A 201 19.46 -1.07 -3.30
C ARG A 201 18.20 -0.86 -4.14
N SER A 202 18.30 -0.16 -5.29
CA SER A 202 17.19 -0.02 -6.25
C SER A 202 16.82 -1.34 -6.90
N HIS A 203 17.80 -2.19 -7.24
CA HIS A 203 17.55 -3.54 -7.76
C HIS A 203 17.05 -4.48 -6.65
N GLY A 204 17.51 -4.31 -5.42
CA GLY A 204 17.00 -5.05 -4.27
C GLY A 204 15.51 -4.77 -4.04
N ILE A 205 15.10 -3.49 -4.08
CA ILE A 205 13.68 -3.14 -3.93
C ILE A 205 12.85 -3.54 -5.16
N ALA A 206 13.44 -3.56 -6.36
CA ALA A 206 12.79 -4.09 -7.55
C ALA A 206 12.53 -5.58 -7.44
N ALA A 207 13.51 -6.37 -7.01
CA ALA A 207 13.34 -7.80 -6.76
C ALA A 207 12.31 -8.08 -5.65
N TRP A 208 12.25 -7.24 -4.63
CA TRP A 208 11.20 -7.29 -3.61
C TRP A 208 9.81 -7.03 -4.20
N TRP A 209 9.64 -5.96 -4.97
CA TRP A 209 8.37 -5.65 -5.65
C TRP A 209 7.94 -6.77 -6.60
N ASP A 210 8.87 -7.29 -7.40
CA ASP A 210 8.61 -8.35 -8.37
C ASP A 210 8.18 -9.65 -7.69
N LEU A 211 8.77 -9.99 -6.53
CA LEU A 211 8.33 -11.11 -5.70
C LEU A 211 6.86 -10.97 -5.29
N LEU A 212 6.47 -9.79 -4.79
CA LEU A 212 5.09 -9.53 -4.37
C LEU A 212 4.13 -9.56 -5.56
N ALA A 213 4.50 -8.95 -6.69
CA ALA A 213 3.69 -8.93 -7.89
C ALA A 213 3.51 -10.33 -8.50
N ALA A 214 4.57 -11.13 -8.56
CA ALA A 214 4.51 -12.50 -9.07
C ALA A 214 3.59 -13.40 -8.24
N ASN A 215 3.60 -13.21 -6.92
CA ASN A 215 2.82 -14.01 -5.96
C ASN A 215 1.52 -13.36 -5.53
N ALA A 216 1.11 -12.23 -6.12
CA ALA A 216 -0.08 -11.48 -5.71
C ALA A 216 -1.37 -12.33 -5.72
N PHE A 217 -1.46 -13.30 -6.61
CA PHE A 217 -2.56 -14.26 -6.76
C PHE A 217 -2.09 -15.72 -6.64
N GLY A 218 -0.92 -15.94 -6.03
CA GLY A 218 -0.36 -17.26 -5.77
C GLY A 218 -0.78 -17.84 -4.42
N ASN A 219 0.08 -18.71 -3.87
CA ASN A 219 -0.14 -19.28 -2.54
C ASN A 219 0.64 -18.51 -1.47
N TYR A 220 -0.01 -18.18 -0.38
CA TYR A 220 0.59 -17.44 0.75
C TYR A 220 1.81 -18.15 1.35
N ARG A 221 1.82 -19.50 1.41
CA ARG A 221 2.97 -20.24 1.93
C ARG A 221 4.21 -20.03 1.06
N THR A 222 4.03 -20.06 -0.27
CA THR A 222 5.11 -19.78 -1.24
C THR A 222 5.57 -18.32 -1.12
N LEU A 223 4.63 -17.39 -1.00
CA LEU A 223 4.95 -15.98 -0.79
C LEU A 223 5.74 -15.77 0.51
N LEU A 224 5.33 -16.39 1.62
CA LEU A 224 5.99 -16.26 2.93
C LEU A 224 7.43 -16.78 2.88
N GLU A 225 7.70 -17.88 2.17
CA GLU A 225 9.06 -18.37 1.94
C GLU A 225 9.88 -17.41 1.09
N GLY A 226 9.29 -16.92 -0.01
CA GLY A 226 9.93 -15.93 -0.86
C GLY A 226 10.27 -14.64 -0.08
N VAL A 227 9.36 -14.16 0.76
CA VAL A 227 9.59 -13.00 1.65
C VAL A 227 10.74 -13.27 2.61
N THR A 228 10.76 -14.44 3.26
CA THR A 228 11.80 -14.83 4.23
C THR A 228 13.19 -14.86 3.61
N LEU A 229 13.29 -15.34 2.38
CA LEU A 229 14.58 -15.53 1.69
C LEU A 229 14.95 -14.37 0.75
N ASN A 230 14.13 -13.33 0.65
CA ASN A 230 14.43 -12.17 -0.19
C ASN A 230 15.60 -11.36 0.35
N ALA A 231 16.52 -10.95 -0.51
CA ALA A 231 17.72 -10.20 -0.13
C ALA A 231 17.39 -8.86 0.58
N ALA A 232 16.40 -8.12 0.07
CA ALA A 232 16.01 -6.84 0.67
C ALA A 232 15.36 -7.03 2.05
N MET A 233 14.46 -8.00 2.21
CA MET A 233 13.87 -8.36 3.51
C MET A 233 14.93 -8.87 4.48
N GLY A 234 15.82 -9.76 4.01
CA GLY A 234 16.91 -10.30 4.83
C GLY A 234 17.83 -9.23 5.40
N PHE A 235 18.09 -8.18 4.62
CA PHE A 235 18.84 -7.00 5.11
C PHE A 235 18.00 -6.14 6.05
N TYR A 236 16.75 -5.87 5.70
CA TYR A 236 15.86 -4.95 6.42
C TYR A 236 15.52 -5.43 7.83
N LEU A 237 15.35 -6.74 8.02
CA LEU A 237 15.01 -7.34 9.32
C LEU A 237 16.11 -8.27 9.89
N ASN A 238 17.37 -8.09 9.46
CA ASN A 238 18.57 -8.74 10.02
C ASN A 238 18.61 -10.27 9.89
N THR A 239 17.86 -10.90 8.99
CA THR A 239 18.05 -12.33 8.70
C THR A 239 19.39 -12.55 8.00
N LYS A 240 19.77 -11.61 7.12
CA LYS A 240 21.08 -11.62 6.46
C LYS A 240 22.21 -11.54 7.48
N GLY A 241 23.07 -12.56 7.47
CA GLY A 241 24.24 -12.61 8.35
C GLY A 241 23.93 -12.91 9.81
N ASN A 242 22.68 -13.26 10.16
CA ASN A 242 22.34 -13.74 11.49
C ASN A 242 23.06 -15.08 11.76
N MET A 243 23.73 -15.17 12.90
CA MET A 243 24.58 -16.31 13.24
C MET A 243 24.05 -17.03 14.47
N LYS A 244 24.29 -18.35 14.49
CA LYS A 244 23.99 -19.21 15.65
C LYS A 244 24.60 -18.67 16.95
N GLU A 245 24.11 -19.16 18.05
CA GLU A 245 24.63 -18.88 19.39
C GLU A 245 26.13 -19.20 19.52
N ASN A 246 26.81 -18.47 20.39
CA ASN A 246 28.20 -18.73 20.77
C ASN A 246 28.39 -18.46 22.27
N ALA A 247 28.48 -19.52 23.05
CA ALA A 247 28.61 -19.43 24.52
C ALA A 247 29.89 -18.73 24.97
N ALA A 248 30.99 -18.85 24.19
CA ALA A 248 32.27 -18.21 24.54
C ALA A 248 32.23 -16.68 24.43
N THR A 249 31.38 -16.13 23.56
CA THR A 249 31.23 -14.68 23.36
C THR A 249 29.92 -14.14 23.90
N GLY A 250 29.03 -14.98 24.40
CA GLY A 250 27.68 -14.59 24.84
C GLY A 250 26.74 -14.23 23.69
N ARG A 251 27.11 -14.52 22.42
CA ARG A 251 26.24 -14.23 21.28
C ARG A 251 24.99 -15.09 21.30
N ALA A 252 23.81 -14.48 21.15
CA ALA A 252 22.55 -15.12 20.83
C ALA A 252 22.14 -14.82 19.37
N PRO A 253 21.30 -15.66 18.73
CA PRO A 253 20.68 -15.32 17.45
C PRO A 253 19.91 -13.99 17.51
N ASP A 254 19.93 -13.22 16.41
CA ASP A 254 19.12 -12.03 16.30
C ASP A 254 17.63 -12.41 16.20
N GLU A 255 16.81 -11.82 17.06
CA GLU A 255 15.38 -12.12 17.20
C GLU A 255 14.48 -11.30 16.26
N ASN A 256 15.04 -10.28 15.59
CA ASN A 256 14.23 -9.27 14.89
C ASN A 256 13.28 -9.92 13.85
N TYR A 257 13.82 -10.65 12.90
CA TYR A 257 12.98 -11.34 11.91
C TYR A 257 12.03 -12.36 12.54
N GLY A 258 12.48 -13.11 13.52
CA GLY A 258 11.67 -14.09 14.23
C GLY A 258 10.43 -13.47 14.86
N ARG A 259 10.57 -12.30 15.46
CA ARG A 259 9.48 -11.52 16.03
C ARG A 259 8.55 -10.96 14.95
N GLU A 260 9.12 -10.31 13.93
CA GLU A 260 8.32 -9.63 12.93
C GLU A 260 7.57 -10.58 11.99
N VAL A 261 8.13 -11.74 11.68
CA VAL A 261 7.42 -12.75 10.87
C VAL A 261 6.18 -13.29 11.58
N MET A 262 6.22 -13.43 12.91
CA MET A 262 5.06 -13.80 13.71
C MET A 262 4.09 -12.61 13.84
N GLN A 263 4.59 -11.46 14.28
CA GLN A 263 3.78 -10.32 14.69
C GLN A 263 3.13 -9.58 13.52
N LEU A 264 3.91 -9.26 12.48
CA LEU A 264 3.46 -8.40 11.38
C LEU A 264 3.09 -9.20 10.12
N CYS A 265 3.77 -10.30 9.87
CA CYS A 265 3.63 -11.03 8.61
C CYS A 265 2.71 -12.26 8.67
N ALA A 266 2.36 -12.80 9.85
CA ALA A 266 1.63 -14.06 9.90
C ALA A 266 0.47 -14.09 10.91
N ILE A 267 0.73 -14.01 12.22
CA ILE A 267 -0.25 -14.39 13.23
C ILE A 267 -0.72 -13.24 14.15
N GLY A 268 -0.01 -12.11 14.18
CA GLY A 268 -0.34 -10.97 15.04
C GLY A 268 -0.07 -11.24 16.52
N LEU A 269 -0.38 -10.25 17.36
CA LEU A 269 -0.13 -10.30 18.81
C LEU A 269 -1.13 -11.15 19.60
N TYR A 270 -2.38 -11.17 19.17
CA TYR A 270 -3.47 -11.80 19.91
C TYR A 270 -4.18 -12.86 19.07
N GLN A 271 -4.66 -13.91 19.74
CA GLN A 271 -5.45 -14.95 19.11
C GLN A 271 -6.77 -14.39 18.60
N LEU A 272 -7.16 -14.77 17.40
CA LEU A 272 -8.37 -14.31 16.72
C LEU A 272 -9.37 -15.45 16.54
N ASN A 273 -10.64 -15.09 16.58
CA ASN A 273 -11.72 -15.86 16.01
C ASN A 273 -11.67 -15.73 14.47
N LEU A 274 -12.39 -16.58 13.77
CA LEU A 274 -12.44 -16.55 12.29
C LEU A 274 -12.92 -15.21 11.74
N ASP A 275 -13.74 -14.50 12.49
CA ASP A 275 -14.29 -13.19 12.16
C ASP A 275 -13.35 -12.00 12.49
N GLY A 276 -12.11 -12.28 12.90
CA GLY A 276 -11.12 -11.29 13.23
C GLY A 276 -11.33 -10.60 14.59
N THR A 277 -12.28 -11.04 15.41
CA THR A 277 -12.42 -10.61 16.81
C THR A 277 -11.38 -11.31 17.69
N GLU A 278 -10.89 -10.59 18.70
CA GLU A 278 -9.87 -11.13 19.60
C GLU A 278 -10.46 -12.15 20.58
N LYS A 279 -9.77 -13.28 20.72
CA LYS A 279 -10.10 -14.27 21.76
C LYS A 279 -9.71 -13.75 23.12
N ARG A 280 -10.54 -14.09 24.13
CA ARG A 280 -10.34 -13.70 25.52
C ARG A 280 -10.34 -14.92 26.44
N ASP A 281 -9.55 -14.84 27.51
CA ASP A 281 -9.54 -15.83 28.60
C ASP A 281 -10.79 -15.68 29.50
N ALA A 282 -10.91 -16.54 30.51
CA ALA A 282 -11.99 -16.51 31.45
C ALA A 282 -12.07 -15.21 32.30
N SER A 283 -10.98 -14.46 32.36
CA SER A 283 -10.88 -13.17 33.06
C SER A 283 -11.13 -11.98 32.12
N GLY A 284 -11.41 -12.22 30.85
CA GLY A 284 -11.66 -11.19 29.83
C GLY A 284 -10.40 -10.59 29.20
N ASN A 285 -9.19 -11.07 29.51
CA ASN A 285 -7.95 -10.60 28.91
C ASN A 285 -7.77 -11.20 27.52
N LYS A 286 -7.13 -10.44 26.61
CA LYS A 286 -6.75 -10.95 25.29
C LYS A 286 -5.71 -12.07 25.44
N ILE A 287 -5.86 -13.12 24.65
CA ILE A 287 -4.92 -14.26 24.66
C ILE A 287 -3.81 -13.98 23.64
N GLU A 288 -2.56 -13.98 24.09
CA GLU A 288 -1.39 -13.79 23.22
C GLU A 288 -1.23 -14.98 22.26
N THR A 289 -0.70 -14.70 21.06
CA THR A 289 -0.42 -15.74 20.04
C THR A 289 0.89 -16.46 20.30
N TYR A 290 1.87 -15.77 20.82
CA TYR A 290 3.23 -16.27 21.08
C TYR A 290 3.82 -15.60 22.32
N THR A 291 4.84 -16.21 22.88
CA THR A 291 5.60 -15.73 24.01
C THR A 291 7.01 -15.26 23.61
N GLN A 292 7.74 -14.60 24.51
CA GLN A 292 9.15 -14.29 24.29
C GLN A 292 10.02 -15.55 24.06
N ILE A 293 9.65 -16.68 24.66
CA ILE A 293 10.36 -17.96 24.45
C ILE A 293 10.18 -18.45 23.02
N ASP A 294 8.99 -18.29 22.43
CA ASP A 294 8.74 -18.61 21.02
C ASP A 294 9.61 -17.76 20.11
N VAL A 295 9.76 -16.46 20.40
CA VAL A 295 10.63 -15.53 19.65
C VAL A 295 12.08 -15.99 19.68
N SER A 296 12.63 -16.23 20.87
CA SER A 296 14.04 -16.65 21.03
C SER A 296 14.31 -17.99 20.37
N ASN A 297 13.33 -18.88 20.40
CA ASN A 297 13.46 -20.21 19.78
C ASN A 297 13.35 -20.17 18.26
N ILE A 298 12.35 -19.48 17.69
CA ILE A 298 12.21 -19.40 16.24
C ILE A 298 13.37 -18.62 15.59
N ALA A 299 14.01 -17.70 16.31
CA ALA A 299 15.19 -16.97 15.85
C ALA A 299 16.35 -17.88 15.44
N ARG A 300 16.50 -19.04 16.08
CA ARG A 300 17.53 -20.05 15.71
C ARG A 300 17.34 -20.55 14.30
N VAL A 301 16.10 -20.69 13.83
CA VAL A 301 15.79 -21.17 12.47
C VAL A 301 16.29 -20.19 11.41
N PHE A 302 16.31 -18.91 11.71
CA PHE A 302 16.71 -17.85 10.78
C PHE A 302 18.21 -17.52 10.82
N THR A 303 19.03 -18.39 11.45
CA THR A 303 20.49 -18.25 11.45
C THR A 303 21.13 -18.90 10.23
N GLY A 304 22.28 -18.37 9.80
CA GLY A 304 23.11 -18.93 8.72
C GLY A 304 22.72 -18.47 7.31
N TRP A 305 21.68 -17.67 7.14
CA TRP A 305 21.25 -17.15 5.84
C TRP A 305 22.02 -15.87 5.47
N ASP A 306 22.48 -15.78 4.21
CA ASP A 306 23.16 -14.61 3.66
C ASP A 306 22.90 -14.49 2.17
N PHE A 307 23.28 -13.35 1.57
CA PHE A 307 23.15 -13.13 0.13
C PHE A 307 23.79 -14.27 -0.67
N ASP A 308 23.08 -14.76 -1.69
CA ASP A 308 23.67 -15.67 -2.65
C ASP A 308 24.53 -14.88 -3.65
N GLN A 309 25.85 -14.95 -3.45
CA GLN A 309 26.84 -14.28 -4.28
C GLN A 309 27.48 -15.20 -5.32
N THR A 310 26.96 -16.41 -5.52
CA THR A 310 27.55 -17.41 -6.44
C THR A 310 27.53 -16.97 -7.89
N GLN A 311 26.63 -16.07 -8.27
CA GLN A 311 26.53 -15.50 -9.62
C GLN A 311 27.13 -14.10 -9.73
N ASN A 312 27.80 -13.62 -8.69
CA ASN A 312 28.39 -12.30 -8.73
C ASN A 312 29.58 -12.24 -9.68
N VAL A 313 29.54 -11.24 -10.56
CA VAL A 313 30.67 -10.79 -11.35
C VAL A 313 31.07 -9.42 -10.83
N ASN A 314 32.30 -9.33 -10.34
CA ASN A 314 32.83 -8.12 -9.73
C ASN A 314 33.49 -7.24 -10.78
N THR A 315 33.17 -5.95 -10.78
CA THR A 315 33.75 -4.93 -11.68
C THR A 315 34.41 -3.86 -10.84
N LEU A 316 35.64 -3.48 -11.19
CA LEU A 316 36.31 -2.34 -10.57
C LEU A 316 35.69 -1.04 -11.09
N GLU A 317 35.10 -0.26 -10.20
CA GLU A 317 34.62 1.09 -10.48
C GLU A 317 35.82 2.05 -10.37
N PRO A 318 36.19 2.75 -11.47
CA PRO A 318 37.50 3.41 -11.54
C PRO A 318 37.57 4.74 -10.78
N VAL A 319 36.45 5.42 -10.52
CA VAL A 319 36.48 6.75 -9.88
C VAL A 319 36.75 6.65 -8.40
N HIS A 320 36.09 5.75 -7.71
CA HIS A 320 36.22 5.56 -6.26
C HIS A 320 37.11 4.36 -5.92
N ASN A 321 37.66 3.67 -6.93
CA ASN A 321 38.47 2.47 -6.79
C ASN A 321 37.79 1.38 -5.92
N ARG A 322 36.49 1.14 -6.18
CA ARG A 322 35.66 0.17 -5.46
C ARG A 322 35.34 -1.02 -6.34
N THR A 323 35.39 -2.21 -5.78
CA THR A 323 34.91 -3.42 -6.46
C THR A 323 33.41 -3.57 -6.21
N ILE A 324 32.62 -3.52 -7.28
CA ILE A 324 31.15 -3.57 -7.24
C ILE A 324 30.71 -4.90 -7.86
N PRO A 325 29.91 -5.74 -7.15
CA PRO A 325 29.29 -6.91 -7.76
C PRO A 325 28.24 -6.49 -8.78
N ASN A 326 27.88 -7.40 -9.69
CA ASN A 326 26.70 -7.22 -10.53
C ASN A 326 25.39 -7.28 -9.69
N THR A 327 24.24 -7.08 -10.32
CA THR A 327 22.94 -7.04 -9.65
C THR A 327 22.36 -8.42 -9.32
N ALA A 328 23.02 -9.53 -9.67
CA ALA A 328 22.44 -10.87 -9.64
C ALA A 328 21.94 -11.30 -8.25
N PHE A 329 22.73 -11.06 -7.19
CA PHE A 329 22.38 -11.44 -5.82
C PHE A 329 21.07 -10.81 -5.34
N ALA A 330 20.70 -9.64 -5.85
CA ALA A 330 19.53 -8.91 -5.38
C ALA A 330 18.20 -9.64 -5.65
N ARG A 331 18.15 -10.51 -6.68
CA ARG A 331 16.95 -11.29 -7.03
C ARG A 331 17.08 -12.79 -6.73
N LEU A 332 18.24 -13.26 -6.24
CA LEU A 332 18.42 -14.63 -5.80
C LEU A 332 17.89 -14.76 -4.36
N PRO A 333 17.26 -15.90 -4.02
CA PRO A 333 16.98 -16.23 -2.62
C PRO A 333 18.28 -16.24 -1.81
N MET A 334 18.23 -15.79 -0.55
CA MET A 334 19.37 -15.94 0.35
C MET A 334 19.79 -17.41 0.46
N ARG A 335 21.09 -17.64 0.63
CA ARG A 335 21.71 -18.96 0.71
C ARG A 335 22.11 -19.29 2.13
N LEU A 336 21.92 -20.56 2.50
CA LEU A 336 22.33 -21.07 3.80
C LEU A 336 23.84 -21.36 3.84
N THR A 337 24.50 -20.81 4.86
CA THR A 337 25.84 -21.21 5.30
C THR A 337 25.69 -22.10 6.52
N ALA A 338 25.73 -23.41 6.33
CA ALA A 338 25.44 -24.41 7.38
C ALA A 338 26.29 -24.23 8.64
N ALA A 339 27.55 -23.80 8.51
CA ALA A 339 28.43 -23.54 9.64
C ALA A 339 27.93 -22.45 10.59
N ASN A 340 27.11 -21.51 10.09
CA ASN A 340 26.54 -20.39 10.83
C ASN A 340 25.12 -20.68 11.35
N HIS A 341 24.52 -21.81 10.95
CA HIS A 341 23.19 -22.21 11.38
C HIS A 341 23.20 -22.89 12.75
N SER A 342 22.18 -22.59 13.59
CA SER A 342 22.00 -23.23 14.91
C SER A 342 21.57 -24.68 14.75
N THR A 343 22.26 -25.57 15.43
CA THR A 343 21.94 -27.01 15.49
C THR A 343 21.25 -27.40 16.79
N LEU A 344 20.92 -26.46 17.66
CA LEU A 344 20.20 -26.73 18.90
C LEU A 344 18.72 -27.02 18.63
N ALA A 345 18.13 -27.89 19.46
CA ALA A 345 16.69 -28.10 19.42
C ALA A 345 15.95 -26.78 19.71
N SER A 346 14.82 -26.59 19.03
CA SER A 346 14.05 -25.36 19.10
C SER A 346 12.56 -25.68 19.10
N SER A 347 11.81 -25.15 20.08
CA SER A 347 10.35 -25.36 20.16
C SER A 347 9.65 -24.01 20.23
N PHE A 348 8.67 -23.81 19.34
CA PHE A 348 7.87 -22.58 19.22
C PHE A 348 6.47 -22.90 18.69
N LEU A 349 5.46 -22.22 19.18
CA LEU A 349 4.06 -22.35 18.73
C LEU A 349 3.56 -23.81 18.69
N GLY A 350 4.04 -24.65 19.62
CA GLY A 350 3.70 -26.07 19.68
C GLY A 350 4.44 -27.00 18.72
N ALA A 351 5.27 -26.46 17.82
CA ALA A 351 6.15 -27.24 16.93
C ALA A 351 7.54 -27.41 17.54
N THR A 352 8.28 -28.45 17.11
CA THR A 352 9.66 -28.69 17.52
C THR A 352 10.54 -28.96 16.31
N VAL A 353 11.67 -28.25 16.23
CA VAL A 353 12.78 -28.53 15.35
C VAL A 353 13.80 -29.36 16.15
N PRO A 354 14.03 -30.63 15.83
CA PRO A 354 15.00 -31.47 16.54
C PRO A 354 16.43 -30.93 16.45
N ALA A 355 17.25 -31.26 17.45
CA ALA A 355 18.68 -30.95 17.38
C ALA A 355 19.35 -31.59 16.16
N GLY A 356 20.27 -30.88 15.51
CA GLY A 356 20.97 -31.34 14.31
C GLY A 356 20.16 -31.24 13.01
N THR A 357 18.93 -30.71 13.05
CA THR A 357 18.17 -30.46 11.82
C THR A 357 18.90 -29.43 10.95
N ASP A 358 19.00 -29.69 9.65
CA ASP A 358 19.57 -28.73 8.70
C ASP A 358 18.68 -27.49 8.54
N GLY A 359 19.29 -26.36 8.16
CA GLY A 359 18.58 -25.09 8.16
C GLY A 359 17.45 -24.99 7.13
N VAL A 360 17.48 -25.75 6.03
CA VAL A 360 16.38 -25.74 5.04
C VAL A 360 15.18 -26.51 5.61
N ALA A 361 15.42 -27.65 6.24
CA ALA A 361 14.36 -28.41 6.91
C ALA A 361 13.80 -27.65 8.12
N ALA A 362 14.66 -27.00 8.91
CA ALA A 362 14.23 -26.14 10.02
C ALA A 362 13.35 -24.99 9.54
N LEU A 363 13.74 -24.30 8.46
CA LEU A 363 12.97 -23.23 7.84
C LEU A 363 11.59 -23.72 7.38
N LYS A 364 11.55 -24.89 6.73
CA LYS A 364 10.28 -25.50 6.30
C LYS A 364 9.34 -25.73 7.47
N ILE A 365 9.83 -26.31 8.58
CA ILE A 365 9.03 -26.54 9.80
C ILE A 365 8.48 -25.22 10.33
N ALA A 366 9.31 -24.18 10.43
CA ALA A 366 8.88 -22.88 10.96
C ALA A 366 7.81 -22.22 10.07
N LEU A 367 8.03 -22.16 8.76
CA LEU A 367 7.08 -21.54 7.85
C LEU A 367 5.78 -22.33 7.71
N ASP A 368 5.84 -23.67 7.77
CA ASP A 368 4.63 -24.52 7.78
C ASP A 368 3.83 -24.31 9.08
N THR A 369 4.51 -24.17 10.22
CA THR A 369 3.87 -23.88 11.51
C THR A 369 3.15 -22.53 11.48
N LEU A 370 3.83 -21.48 11.01
CA LEU A 370 3.23 -20.16 10.84
C LEU A 370 2.05 -20.20 9.87
N PHE A 371 2.23 -20.78 8.70
CA PHE A 371 1.21 -20.89 7.66
C PHE A 371 -0.05 -21.60 8.13
N ASN A 372 0.10 -22.68 8.91
CA ASN A 372 -1.03 -23.47 9.41
C ASN A 372 -1.70 -22.87 10.66
N HIS A 373 -1.13 -21.82 11.25
CA HIS A 373 -1.72 -21.18 12.41
C HIS A 373 -3.12 -20.59 12.07
N PRO A 374 -4.14 -20.80 12.93
CA PRO A 374 -5.52 -20.39 12.63
C PRO A 374 -5.70 -18.87 12.45
N ASN A 375 -4.82 -18.08 13.03
CA ASN A 375 -4.89 -16.61 12.93
C ASN A 375 -4.59 -16.06 11.53
N VAL A 376 -3.84 -16.78 10.67
CA VAL A 376 -3.35 -16.22 9.39
C VAL A 376 -4.50 -15.73 8.52
N GLY A 377 -5.56 -16.54 8.35
CA GLY A 377 -6.72 -16.16 7.53
C GLY A 377 -7.38 -14.87 7.99
N PRO A 378 -7.87 -14.76 9.24
CA PRO A 378 -8.51 -13.54 9.73
C PRO A 378 -7.55 -12.35 9.85
N PHE A 379 -6.29 -12.55 10.22
CA PHE A 379 -5.29 -11.49 10.36
C PHE A 379 -4.94 -10.84 9.02
N LEU A 380 -4.57 -11.65 8.03
CA LEU A 380 -4.26 -11.17 6.69
C LEU A 380 -5.52 -10.63 6.00
N GLY A 381 -6.64 -11.39 6.05
CA GLY A 381 -7.88 -11.03 5.39
C GLY A 381 -8.41 -9.67 5.83
N LYS A 382 -8.47 -9.41 7.14
CA LYS A 382 -8.90 -8.11 7.68
C LYS A 382 -8.03 -6.96 7.16
N GLN A 383 -6.71 -7.12 7.18
CA GLN A 383 -5.80 -6.08 6.72
C GLN A 383 -5.88 -5.85 5.21
N MET A 384 -6.11 -6.88 4.39
CA MET A 384 -6.32 -6.71 2.94
C MET A 384 -7.65 -6.02 2.64
N ILE A 385 -8.73 -6.31 3.38
CA ILE A 385 -9.99 -5.56 3.28
C ILE A 385 -9.75 -4.07 3.59
N GLN A 386 -9.01 -3.77 4.66
CA GLN A 386 -8.70 -2.39 5.06
C GLN A 386 -7.92 -1.63 3.96
N ARG A 387 -7.02 -2.29 3.25
CA ARG A 387 -6.24 -1.65 2.18
C ARG A 387 -7.01 -1.46 0.88
N LEU A 388 -8.03 -2.29 0.63
CA LEU A 388 -8.72 -2.29 -0.67
C LEU A 388 -10.11 -1.67 -0.61
N VAL A 389 -10.89 -1.91 0.45
CA VAL A 389 -12.33 -1.63 0.49
C VAL A 389 -12.74 -0.67 1.60
N THR A 390 -12.57 -1.04 2.86
CA THR A 390 -13.05 -0.26 4.01
C THR A 390 -12.15 -0.43 5.23
N SER A 391 -11.93 0.64 5.98
CA SER A 391 -11.16 0.60 7.24
C SER A 391 -11.82 -0.24 8.34
N ASN A 392 -13.15 -0.42 8.28
CA ASN A 392 -13.93 -1.09 9.31
C ASN A 392 -14.84 -2.18 8.71
N PRO A 393 -14.27 -3.31 8.26
CA PRO A 393 -15.08 -4.44 7.80
C PRO A 393 -15.88 -5.04 8.95
N SER A 394 -17.10 -5.52 8.66
CA SER A 394 -17.87 -6.28 9.63
C SER A 394 -17.17 -7.60 10.00
N PRO A 395 -17.38 -8.14 11.21
CA PRO A 395 -16.88 -9.45 11.57
C PRO A 395 -17.31 -10.55 10.58
N ALA A 396 -18.52 -10.48 10.07
CA ALA A 396 -19.03 -11.42 9.08
C ALA A 396 -18.26 -11.36 7.74
N TYR A 397 -17.89 -10.17 7.28
CA TYR A 397 -17.07 -10.00 6.09
C TYR A 397 -15.67 -10.60 6.29
N VAL A 398 -15.03 -10.31 7.43
CA VAL A 398 -13.72 -10.89 7.76
C VAL A 398 -13.80 -12.41 7.80
N ALA A 399 -14.87 -12.98 8.39
CA ALA A 399 -15.05 -14.44 8.46
C ALA A 399 -15.16 -15.09 7.06
N ARG A 400 -15.90 -14.47 6.13
CA ARG A 400 -16.02 -14.98 4.74
C ARG A 400 -14.67 -14.95 4.03
N VAL A 401 -13.91 -13.88 4.14
CA VAL A 401 -12.57 -13.75 3.55
C VAL A 401 -11.58 -14.73 4.18
N ALA A 402 -11.60 -14.88 5.51
CA ALA A 402 -10.77 -15.84 6.23
C ALA A 402 -11.12 -17.29 5.84
N SER A 403 -12.39 -17.60 5.61
CA SER A 403 -12.82 -18.90 5.12
C SER A 403 -12.29 -19.20 3.72
N ALA A 404 -12.34 -18.22 2.81
CA ALA A 404 -11.77 -18.36 1.47
C ALA A 404 -10.25 -18.57 1.49
N PHE A 405 -9.53 -17.90 2.40
CA PHE A 405 -8.11 -18.16 2.64
C PHE A 405 -7.86 -19.57 3.20
N ASN A 406 -8.69 -20.04 4.12
CA ASN A 406 -8.53 -21.36 4.74
C ASN A 406 -8.84 -22.51 3.78
N SER A 407 -9.74 -22.29 2.81
CA SER A 407 -10.08 -23.22 1.74
C SER A 407 -10.69 -22.47 0.55
N ASN A 408 -10.07 -22.60 -0.61
CA ASN A 408 -10.52 -21.95 -1.86
C ASN A 408 -11.71 -22.65 -2.54
N GLY A 409 -12.42 -23.55 -1.86
CA GLY A 409 -13.46 -24.38 -2.43
C GLY A 409 -12.97 -25.70 -3.05
N ALA A 410 -11.68 -25.80 -3.38
CA ALA A 410 -11.00 -27.03 -3.80
C ALA A 410 -10.12 -27.63 -2.68
N GLY A 411 -10.25 -27.16 -1.45
CA GLY A 411 -9.49 -27.65 -0.30
C GLY A 411 -8.08 -27.06 -0.17
N VAL A 412 -7.71 -26.07 -0.99
CA VAL A 412 -6.38 -25.43 -0.93
C VAL A 412 -6.41 -24.26 0.05
N ARG A 413 -5.53 -24.32 1.07
CA ARG A 413 -5.29 -23.21 1.99
C ARG A 413 -4.29 -22.21 1.40
N GLY A 414 -4.49 -20.93 1.70
CA GLY A 414 -3.55 -19.86 1.36
C GLY A 414 -3.61 -19.40 -0.10
N ASP A 415 -4.66 -19.74 -0.83
CA ASP A 415 -4.91 -19.24 -2.18
C ASP A 415 -5.26 -17.74 -2.12
N LEU A 416 -4.32 -16.90 -2.55
CA LEU A 416 -4.49 -15.44 -2.54
C LEU A 416 -5.46 -14.97 -3.62
N ALA A 417 -5.58 -15.67 -4.76
CA ALA A 417 -6.58 -15.36 -5.76
C ALA A 417 -8.00 -15.53 -5.20
N ALA A 418 -8.25 -16.61 -4.47
CA ALA A 418 -9.51 -16.85 -3.79
C ALA A 418 -9.78 -15.80 -2.70
N MET A 419 -8.76 -15.45 -1.90
CA MET A 419 -8.88 -14.43 -0.86
C MET A 419 -9.20 -13.05 -1.45
N PHE A 420 -8.47 -12.59 -2.46
CA PHE A 420 -8.73 -11.29 -3.11
C PHE A 420 -10.08 -11.28 -3.82
N SER A 421 -10.50 -12.41 -4.40
CA SER A 421 -11.83 -12.54 -4.97
C SER A 421 -12.92 -12.41 -3.90
N ALA A 422 -12.76 -13.08 -2.75
CA ALA A 422 -13.68 -12.96 -1.62
C ALA A 422 -13.76 -11.52 -1.08
N ILE A 423 -12.63 -10.77 -1.07
CA ILE A 423 -12.62 -9.35 -0.68
C ILE A 423 -13.43 -8.50 -1.67
N LEU A 424 -13.14 -8.63 -2.96
CA LEU A 424 -13.65 -7.71 -3.96
C LEU A 424 -15.07 -8.00 -4.42
N LEU A 425 -15.54 -9.24 -4.25
CA LEU A 425 -16.88 -9.68 -4.68
C LEU A 425 -17.89 -9.73 -3.54
N ASP A 426 -17.45 -9.55 -2.29
CA ASP A 426 -18.32 -9.61 -1.11
C ASP A 426 -19.50 -8.64 -1.21
N ASP A 427 -20.67 -9.07 -0.74
CA ASP A 427 -21.88 -8.25 -0.75
C ASP A 427 -21.74 -6.96 0.05
N GLU A 428 -20.91 -6.96 1.12
CA GLU A 428 -20.60 -5.75 1.88
C GLU A 428 -19.78 -4.75 1.04
N ALA A 429 -18.90 -5.23 0.17
CA ALA A 429 -18.15 -4.40 -0.76
C ALA A 429 -18.97 -3.94 -1.97
N ARG A 430 -19.91 -4.75 -2.45
CA ARG A 430 -20.67 -4.51 -3.70
C ARG A 430 -22.03 -3.88 -3.46
N GLY A 431 -22.68 -4.21 -2.36
CA GLY A 431 -24.02 -3.71 -2.05
C GLY A 431 -24.08 -2.20 -1.81
N PRO A 432 -25.28 -1.60 -1.93
CA PRO A 432 -25.46 -0.14 -1.75
C PRO A 432 -25.45 0.27 -0.27
N ALA A 433 -25.62 -0.67 0.67
CA ALA A 433 -25.72 -0.35 2.10
C ALA A 433 -24.50 0.40 2.63
N GLY A 434 -23.29 0.02 2.21
CA GLY A 434 -22.03 0.68 2.60
C GLY A 434 -21.97 2.17 2.20
N LEU A 435 -22.63 2.56 1.11
CA LEU A 435 -22.60 3.93 0.63
C LEU A 435 -23.25 4.92 1.61
N SER A 436 -24.28 4.48 2.35
CA SER A 436 -25.01 5.29 3.33
C SER A 436 -24.47 5.16 4.75
N GLN A 437 -23.61 4.17 5.04
CA GLN A 437 -23.05 3.96 6.37
C GLN A 437 -21.90 4.93 6.65
N ALA A 438 -21.94 5.63 7.77
CA ALA A 438 -20.89 6.59 8.16
C ALA A 438 -19.52 5.93 8.42
N GLY A 439 -19.50 4.71 8.95
CA GLY A 439 -18.28 3.96 9.26
C GLY A 439 -17.71 3.16 8.10
N PHE A 440 -18.39 3.08 6.93
CA PHE A 440 -17.91 2.35 5.78
C PHE A 440 -17.07 3.22 4.85
N GLY A 441 -16.01 2.65 4.32
CA GLY A 441 -15.05 3.30 3.44
C GLY A 441 -13.69 3.49 4.11
N LYS A 442 -12.79 4.13 3.41
CA LYS A 442 -11.42 4.41 3.85
C LYS A 442 -10.93 5.74 3.31
N LEU A 443 -10.01 6.39 4.00
CA LEU A 443 -9.30 7.53 3.41
C LEU A 443 -8.39 7.01 2.29
N ARG A 444 -8.55 7.56 1.09
CA ARG A 444 -7.73 7.17 -0.07
C ARG A 444 -6.30 7.67 0.13
N GLU A 445 -5.35 6.76 0.04
CA GLU A 445 -3.93 7.04 0.25
C GLU A 445 -3.36 8.01 -0.79
N PRO A 446 -2.50 8.96 -0.41
CA PRO A 446 -1.96 9.96 -1.33
C PRO A 446 -1.27 9.37 -2.57
N MET A 447 -0.47 8.29 -2.42
CA MET A 447 0.15 7.61 -3.57
C MET A 447 -0.88 6.96 -4.49
N VAL A 448 -1.99 6.44 -3.94
CA VAL A 448 -3.11 5.90 -4.73
C VAL A 448 -3.85 7.02 -5.46
N ARG A 449 -4.00 8.21 -4.85
CA ARG A 449 -4.62 9.38 -5.52
C ARG A 449 -3.83 9.82 -6.75
N LEU A 450 -2.50 9.91 -6.65
CA LEU A 450 -1.64 10.25 -7.77
C LEU A 450 -1.70 9.18 -8.87
N THR A 451 -1.67 7.90 -8.49
CA THR A 451 -1.80 6.78 -9.44
C THR A 451 -3.16 6.80 -10.13
N GLN A 452 -4.23 7.05 -9.38
CA GLN A 452 -5.58 7.17 -9.94
C GLN A 452 -5.66 8.31 -10.96
N TRP A 453 -5.17 9.51 -10.60
CA TRP A 453 -5.10 10.64 -11.53
C TRP A 453 -4.39 10.25 -12.83
N GLY A 454 -3.18 9.71 -12.71
CA GLY A 454 -2.38 9.37 -13.88
C GLY A 454 -3.08 8.38 -14.80
N ARG A 455 -3.58 7.29 -14.25
CA ARG A 455 -4.25 6.25 -15.04
C ARG A 455 -5.58 6.70 -15.61
N THR A 456 -6.40 7.41 -14.85
CA THR A 456 -7.71 7.89 -15.32
C THR A 456 -7.57 8.81 -16.53
N PHE A 457 -6.56 9.67 -16.54
CA PHE A 457 -6.39 10.68 -17.59
C PHE A 457 -5.31 10.33 -18.62
N GLY A 458 -4.95 9.07 -18.73
CA GLY A 458 -4.05 8.57 -19.78
C GLY A 458 -2.65 9.17 -19.71
N ILE A 459 -2.05 9.13 -18.51
CA ILE A 459 -0.70 9.65 -18.30
C ILE A 459 0.32 8.92 -19.18
N THR A 460 1.24 9.66 -19.76
CA THR A 460 2.36 9.13 -20.52
C THR A 460 3.66 9.81 -20.14
N SER A 461 4.76 9.10 -20.25
CA SER A 461 6.11 9.67 -20.21
C SER A 461 6.65 9.70 -21.64
N SER A 462 6.82 10.89 -22.23
CA SER A 462 7.18 11.05 -23.64
C SER A 462 8.53 10.43 -23.99
N LYS A 463 9.44 10.35 -23.00
CA LYS A 463 10.75 9.73 -23.09
C LYS A 463 10.84 8.36 -22.37
N GLY A 464 9.74 7.87 -21.85
CA GLY A 464 9.70 6.64 -21.06
C GLY A 464 10.52 6.72 -19.78
N SER A 465 10.79 7.92 -19.27
CA SER A 465 11.69 8.14 -18.14
C SER A 465 11.09 7.72 -16.81
N TRP A 466 9.81 7.99 -16.61
CA TRP A 466 9.06 7.78 -15.37
C TRP A 466 9.78 8.29 -14.12
N LYS A 467 10.57 9.36 -14.25
CA LYS A 467 11.39 9.92 -13.18
C LYS A 467 10.55 10.68 -12.15
N ILE A 468 9.69 9.94 -11.48
CA ILE A 468 8.97 10.38 -10.28
C ILE A 468 9.80 9.88 -9.08
N GLY A 469 10.34 10.81 -8.31
CA GLY A 469 11.17 10.49 -7.15
C GLY A 469 10.36 10.13 -5.91
N ASP A 470 11.03 10.21 -4.76
CA ASP A 470 10.39 10.08 -3.45
C ASP A 470 9.45 11.26 -3.19
N LEU A 471 8.18 10.98 -2.97
CA LEU A 471 7.13 11.97 -2.71
C LEU A 471 6.66 11.97 -1.24
N SER A 472 7.44 11.42 -0.32
CA SER A 472 7.07 11.29 1.08
C SER A 472 7.22 12.58 1.91
N ASN A 473 7.71 13.67 1.33
CA ASN A 473 7.79 14.96 2.02
C ASN A 473 6.38 15.54 2.27
N PRO A 474 5.94 15.72 3.55
CA PRO A 474 4.60 16.21 3.85
C PRO A 474 4.38 17.69 3.53
N ALA A 475 5.43 18.52 3.55
CA ALA A 475 5.29 19.96 3.36
C ALA A 475 5.11 20.36 1.89
N THR A 476 5.63 19.58 0.95
CA THR A 476 5.71 19.95 -0.47
C THR A 476 5.17 18.90 -1.43
N GLN A 477 4.84 17.70 -0.96
CA GLN A 477 4.48 16.55 -1.78
C GLN A 477 3.34 15.74 -1.14
N LEU A 478 3.37 14.41 -1.27
CA LEU A 478 2.24 13.53 -0.92
C LEU A 478 2.26 13.00 0.53
N SER A 479 3.31 13.20 1.32
CA SER A 479 3.53 12.50 2.61
C SER A 479 3.72 10.99 2.50
N GLN A 480 3.64 10.43 1.30
CA GLN A 480 3.70 9.00 1.06
C GLN A 480 4.32 8.72 -0.29
N SER A 481 5.18 7.72 -0.36
CA SER A 481 5.73 7.21 -1.61
C SER A 481 5.82 5.68 -1.55
N PRO A 482 5.61 4.96 -2.66
CA PRO A 482 5.65 3.50 -2.66
C PRO A 482 6.96 2.97 -2.10
N LEU A 483 6.90 2.00 -1.19
CA LEU A 483 8.07 1.37 -0.54
C LEU A 483 9.05 2.36 0.12
N ARG A 484 8.55 3.50 0.63
CA ARG A 484 9.29 4.50 1.39
C ARG A 484 8.79 4.66 2.82
N SER A 485 8.20 3.60 3.36
CA SER A 485 7.68 3.62 4.74
C SER A 485 8.75 4.01 5.76
N PRO A 486 8.38 4.79 6.80
CA PRO A 486 9.33 5.24 7.82
C PRO A 486 9.74 4.14 8.80
N SER A 487 8.98 3.04 8.88
CA SER A 487 9.26 1.91 9.78
C SER A 487 8.61 0.62 9.29
N VAL A 488 8.86 -0.49 10.01
CA VAL A 488 8.22 -1.80 9.79
C VAL A 488 6.69 -1.78 9.95
N PHE A 489 6.15 -0.73 10.59
CA PHE A 489 4.70 -0.52 10.75
C PHE A 489 4.03 0.19 9.56
N ASN A 490 4.71 0.29 8.43
CA ASN A 490 4.27 1.05 7.27
C ASN A 490 4.14 2.56 7.57
N PHE A 491 3.36 3.28 6.79
CA PHE A 491 3.03 4.70 7.01
C PHE A 491 1.94 4.88 8.08
N PHE A 492 1.15 3.86 8.34
CA PHE A 492 0.06 3.86 9.31
C PHE A 492 -0.21 2.46 9.87
N ARG A 493 -0.65 2.41 11.12
CA ARG A 493 -0.96 1.16 11.81
C ARG A 493 -2.41 0.72 11.52
N PRO A 494 -2.69 -0.57 11.28
CA PRO A 494 -4.04 -1.06 10.96
C PRO A 494 -5.12 -0.73 12.01
N GLY A 495 -4.72 -0.56 13.26
CA GLY A 495 -5.61 -0.22 14.37
C GLY A 495 -5.60 1.26 14.78
N TYR A 496 -5.01 2.16 13.97
CA TYR A 496 -4.96 3.57 14.33
C TYR A 496 -6.35 4.21 14.37
N VAL A 497 -6.65 4.88 15.47
CA VAL A 497 -7.87 5.66 15.71
C VAL A 497 -7.47 7.13 15.80
N PRO A 498 -7.99 8.03 14.93
CA PRO A 498 -7.62 9.44 14.94
C PRO A 498 -8.07 10.11 16.26
N PRO A 499 -7.15 10.71 17.04
CA PRO A 499 -7.51 11.31 18.32
C PRO A 499 -8.38 12.57 18.12
N SER A 500 -9.21 12.88 19.13
CA SER A 500 -10.06 14.09 19.16
C SER A 500 -11.08 14.19 18.00
N THR A 501 -11.53 13.04 17.48
CA THR A 501 -12.53 12.94 16.41
C THR A 501 -13.77 12.15 16.86
N ALA A 502 -14.85 12.18 16.09
CA ALA A 502 -15.99 11.29 16.29
C ALA A 502 -15.60 9.80 16.21
N LEU A 503 -14.61 9.48 15.39
CA LEU A 503 -14.05 8.12 15.29
C LEU A 503 -13.37 7.70 16.60
N SER A 504 -12.71 8.64 17.29
CA SER A 504 -12.13 8.39 18.63
C SER A 504 -13.21 8.05 19.66
N ALA A 505 -14.32 8.76 19.64
CA ALA A 505 -15.43 8.52 20.56
C ALA A 505 -16.06 7.12 20.38
N SER A 506 -16.11 6.62 19.15
CA SER A 506 -16.60 5.29 18.81
C SER A 506 -15.52 4.20 18.76
N GLN A 507 -14.25 4.53 19.05
CA GLN A 507 -13.08 3.64 18.92
C GLN A 507 -12.97 2.98 17.54
N THR A 508 -13.36 3.73 16.49
CA THR A 508 -13.40 3.24 15.10
C THR A 508 -12.06 3.46 14.42
N PRO A 509 -11.34 2.43 13.97
CA PRO A 509 -10.09 2.56 13.26
C PRO A 509 -10.24 3.30 11.93
N ALA A 510 -9.28 4.17 11.64
CA ALA A 510 -9.13 4.84 10.36
C ALA A 510 -7.63 4.99 10.05
N PRO A 511 -6.97 3.90 9.63
CA PRO A 511 -5.51 3.79 9.57
C PRO A 511 -4.84 4.91 8.79
N GLU A 512 -5.33 5.25 7.62
CA GLU A 512 -4.73 6.20 6.69
C GLU A 512 -4.77 7.65 7.23
N PHE A 513 -5.63 7.95 8.22
CA PHE A 513 -5.64 9.26 8.87
C PHE A 513 -4.37 9.55 9.67
N GLN A 514 -3.53 8.55 9.93
CA GLN A 514 -2.21 8.77 10.53
C GLN A 514 -1.27 9.59 9.63
N LEU A 515 -1.55 9.66 8.31
CA LEU A 515 -0.83 10.50 7.34
C LEU A 515 -1.33 11.96 7.32
N VAL A 516 -2.44 12.27 8.00
CA VAL A 516 -3.10 13.59 7.86
C VAL A 516 -2.66 14.55 8.96
N ASN A 517 -2.08 15.66 8.54
CA ASN A 517 -1.76 16.82 9.38
C ASN A 517 -1.79 18.09 8.51
N GLU A 518 -1.61 19.25 9.11
CA GLU A 518 -1.68 20.54 8.39
C GLU A 518 -0.71 20.61 7.22
N SER A 519 0.52 20.14 7.41
CA SER A 519 1.55 20.16 6.36
C SER A 519 1.17 19.24 5.21
N SER A 520 0.70 18.01 5.50
CA SER A 520 0.35 17.03 4.46
C SER A 520 -0.85 17.43 3.62
N VAL A 521 -1.82 18.14 4.20
CA VAL A 521 -2.96 18.69 3.46
C VAL A 521 -2.52 19.78 2.48
N GLY A 522 -1.71 20.75 2.96
CA GLY A 522 -1.18 21.82 2.12
C GLY A 522 -0.24 21.30 1.03
N GLY A 523 0.68 20.39 1.40
CA GLY A 523 1.64 19.75 0.48
C GLY A 523 0.93 19.00 -0.65
N TYR A 524 -0.07 18.19 -0.32
CA TYR A 524 -0.86 17.46 -1.30
C TYR A 524 -1.58 18.38 -2.30
N LEU A 525 -2.27 19.42 -1.81
CA LEU A 525 -3.02 20.33 -2.68
C LEU A 525 -2.09 21.09 -3.62
N ASN A 526 -0.98 21.64 -3.11
CA ASN A 526 -0.03 22.39 -3.91
C ASN A 526 0.66 21.49 -4.95
N TYR A 527 1.03 20.27 -4.57
CA TYR A 527 1.63 19.31 -5.49
C TYR A 527 0.66 18.92 -6.61
N MET A 528 -0.57 18.52 -6.26
CA MET A 528 -1.57 18.11 -7.24
C MET A 528 -2.04 19.26 -8.15
N GLN A 529 -2.05 20.50 -7.68
CA GLN A 529 -2.35 21.68 -8.52
C GLN A 529 -1.33 21.80 -9.67
N GLY A 530 -0.04 21.68 -9.36
CA GLY A 530 1.01 21.69 -10.37
C GLY A 530 0.93 20.52 -11.33
N VAL A 531 0.75 19.33 -10.78
CA VAL A 531 0.71 18.07 -11.53
C VAL A 531 -0.51 17.97 -12.45
N ALA A 532 -1.71 18.31 -11.97
CA ALA A 532 -2.93 18.26 -12.78
C ALA A 532 -2.88 19.22 -13.97
N ARG A 533 -2.24 20.39 -13.80
CA ARG A 533 -2.14 21.41 -14.85
C ARG A 533 -1.03 21.10 -15.86
N ASN A 534 0.18 20.84 -15.38
CA ASN A 534 1.40 20.83 -16.19
C ASN A 534 1.96 19.41 -16.40
N GLY A 535 1.60 18.45 -15.54
CA GLY A 535 2.29 17.18 -15.43
C GLY A 535 3.49 17.25 -14.48
N ILE A 536 4.38 16.28 -14.58
CA ILE A 536 5.55 16.17 -13.70
C ILE A 536 6.81 16.58 -14.49
N TYR A 537 7.52 17.56 -13.94
CA TYR A 537 8.77 18.06 -14.49
C TYR A 537 9.90 17.07 -14.20
N VAL A 538 10.69 16.80 -15.22
CA VAL A 538 11.79 15.81 -15.18
C VAL A 538 13.08 16.45 -15.66
N ASN A 539 14.16 16.20 -14.93
CA ASN A 539 15.50 16.54 -15.35
C ASN A 539 16.10 15.43 -16.22
N ALA A 540 16.62 15.79 -17.39
CA ALA A 540 17.22 14.90 -18.37
C ALA A 540 16.43 13.59 -18.57
N PRO A 541 15.20 13.64 -19.10
CA PRO A 541 14.34 12.47 -19.26
C PRO A 541 14.91 11.44 -20.25
N ASP A 542 15.78 11.85 -21.17
CA ASP A 542 16.36 10.97 -22.19
C ASP A 542 17.36 9.95 -21.63
N LEU A 543 17.99 10.27 -20.50
CA LEU A 543 19.14 9.53 -19.99
C LEU A 543 18.90 8.98 -18.58
N PRO A 544 19.39 7.78 -18.27
CA PRO A 544 19.60 7.36 -16.88
C PRO A 544 20.76 8.12 -16.24
N ASN A 545 21.86 8.40 -16.98
CA ASN A 545 22.94 9.25 -16.50
C ASN A 545 22.74 10.69 -16.96
N ASN A 546 22.59 11.55 -16.00
CA ASN A 546 22.33 12.96 -16.24
C ASN A 546 23.62 13.77 -16.06
N THR A 547 24.25 14.11 -17.17
CA THR A 547 25.35 15.08 -17.22
C THR A 547 24.92 16.42 -17.81
N SER A 548 23.67 16.56 -18.26
CA SER A 548 23.15 17.74 -18.95
C SER A 548 21.70 18.02 -18.59
N ASN A 549 21.37 19.27 -18.35
CA ASN A 549 20.00 19.76 -18.15
C ASN A 549 19.32 20.17 -19.47
N ALA A 550 19.89 19.89 -20.62
CA ALA A 550 19.40 20.40 -21.91
C ALA A 550 18.02 19.84 -22.32
N ALA A 551 17.65 18.67 -21.81
CA ALA A 551 16.37 18.02 -22.11
C ALA A 551 15.34 18.15 -20.98
N ASN A 552 15.55 19.02 -20.01
CA ASN A 552 14.63 19.22 -18.88
C ASN A 552 13.25 19.67 -19.35
N GLY A 553 12.19 19.15 -18.74
CA GLY A 553 10.82 19.54 -19.10
C GLY A 553 9.76 18.66 -18.47
N TYR A 554 8.51 18.95 -18.82
CA TYR A 554 7.34 18.16 -18.43
C TYR A 554 7.27 16.89 -19.29
N ASP A 555 7.95 15.83 -18.88
CA ASP A 555 7.98 14.54 -19.60
C ASP A 555 6.74 13.69 -19.29
N ILE A 556 6.21 13.78 -18.06
CA ILE A 556 5.11 12.93 -17.61
C ILE A 556 3.84 13.77 -17.54
N THR A 557 2.92 13.57 -18.51
CA THR A 557 1.74 14.44 -18.70
C THR A 557 0.47 13.65 -18.93
N ALA A 558 -0.67 14.19 -18.45
CA ALA A 558 -1.99 13.67 -18.72
C ALA A 558 -2.55 14.24 -20.05
N ALA A 559 -3.21 13.41 -20.82
CA ALA A 559 -3.77 13.82 -22.12
C ALA A 559 -5.07 14.62 -21.99
N TYR A 560 -5.95 14.26 -21.05
CA TYR A 560 -7.29 14.87 -20.83
C TYR A 560 -8.17 14.91 -22.10
N THR A 561 -8.01 14.00 -23.03
CA THR A 561 -8.64 14.08 -24.36
C THR A 561 -10.16 14.20 -24.31
N ALA A 562 -10.81 13.36 -23.51
CA ALA A 562 -12.27 13.40 -23.35
C ALA A 562 -12.74 14.60 -22.51
N GLU A 563 -11.98 15.00 -21.50
CA GLU A 563 -12.29 16.10 -20.60
C GLU A 563 -12.15 17.46 -21.30
N LEU A 564 -11.16 17.63 -22.18
CA LEU A 564 -10.98 18.84 -22.98
C LEU A 564 -12.16 19.08 -23.94
N ALA A 565 -12.76 18.02 -24.46
CA ALA A 565 -13.99 18.14 -25.26
C ALA A 565 -15.17 18.70 -24.46
N LEU A 566 -15.18 18.52 -23.13
CA LEU A 566 -16.20 19.02 -22.21
C LEU A 566 -15.82 20.36 -21.56
N ALA A 567 -14.69 20.95 -21.90
CA ALA A 567 -14.18 22.15 -21.23
C ALA A 567 -15.12 23.37 -21.31
N LEU A 568 -16.01 23.44 -22.29
CA LEU A 568 -17.00 24.51 -22.42
C LEU A 568 -18.27 24.26 -21.59
N ASP A 569 -18.52 23.05 -21.14
CA ASP A 569 -19.67 22.64 -20.33
C ASP A 569 -19.17 22.13 -18.96
N ALA A 570 -19.16 23.02 -17.98
CA ALA A 570 -18.71 22.69 -16.62
C ALA A 570 -19.58 21.58 -15.98
N THR A 571 -20.87 21.51 -16.31
CA THR A 571 -21.79 20.50 -15.76
C THR A 571 -21.45 19.11 -16.28
N ALA A 572 -21.26 18.98 -17.59
CA ALA A 572 -20.86 17.71 -18.22
C ALA A 572 -19.46 17.28 -17.74
N LEU A 573 -18.53 18.23 -17.63
CA LEU A 573 -17.18 17.95 -17.11
C LEU A 573 -17.23 17.43 -15.66
N VAL A 574 -17.94 18.09 -14.74
CA VAL A 574 -18.04 17.66 -13.34
C VAL A 574 -18.74 16.33 -13.22
N LYS A 575 -19.81 16.08 -14.00
CA LYS A 575 -20.48 14.77 -14.05
C LYS A 575 -19.52 13.65 -14.45
N ARG A 576 -18.69 13.87 -15.48
CA ARG A 576 -17.67 12.89 -15.92
C ARG A 576 -16.61 12.66 -14.85
N LEU A 577 -16.08 13.73 -14.24
CA LEU A 577 -15.09 13.62 -13.17
C LEU A 577 -15.66 12.90 -11.95
N ASN A 578 -16.93 13.12 -11.60
CA ASN A 578 -17.62 12.43 -10.54
C ASN A 578 -17.68 10.91 -10.80
N LEU A 579 -18.04 10.49 -12.02
CA LEU A 579 -18.07 9.07 -12.37
C LEU A 579 -16.67 8.44 -12.23
N LEU A 580 -15.66 9.01 -12.88
CA LEU A 580 -14.34 8.38 -12.99
C LEU A 580 -13.50 8.44 -11.71
N LEU A 581 -13.63 9.49 -10.91
CA LEU A 581 -12.83 9.71 -9.70
C LEU A 581 -13.56 9.29 -8.42
N CYS A 582 -14.88 9.51 -8.36
CA CYS A 582 -15.69 9.30 -7.16
C CYS A 582 -16.71 8.16 -7.30
N ALA A 583 -16.80 7.49 -8.46
CA ALA A 583 -17.86 6.50 -8.73
C ALA A 583 -19.27 7.03 -8.44
N GLY A 584 -19.55 8.26 -8.87
CA GLY A 584 -20.85 8.91 -8.70
C GLY A 584 -21.12 9.50 -7.30
N GLN A 585 -20.19 9.42 -6.35
CA GLN A 585 -20.42 9.74 -4.94
C GLN A 585 -20.20 11.22 -4.57
N LEU A 586 -19.83 12.07 -5.54
CA LEU A 586 -19.73 13.51 -5.28
C LEU A 586 -21.12 14.06 -4.95
N SER A 587 -21.30 14.66 -3.78
CA SER A 587 -22.59 15.18 -3.31
C SER A 587 -23.10 16.29 -4.24
N ALA A 588 -24.43 16.45 -4.34
CA ALA A 588 -25.04 17.49 -5.16
C ALA A 588 -24.56 18.89 -4.76
N ALA A 589 -24.31 19.12 -3.48
CA ALA A 589 -23.77 20.39 -2.98
C ALA A 589 -22.35 20.64 -3.52
N ASN A 590 -21.47 19.65 -3.44
CA ASN A 590 -20.10 19.74 -3.96
C ASN A 590 -20.08 19.85 -5.50
N GLN A 591 -20.95 19.12 -6.20
CA GLN A 591 -21.08 19.28 -7.66
C GLN A 591 -21.46 20.72 -8.02
N THR A 592 -22.48 21.30 -7.36
CA THR A 592 -22.90 22.68 -7.59
C THR A 592 -21.78 23.67 -7.29
N LEU A 593 -21.08 23.50 -6.17
CA LEU A 593 -19.96 24.37 -5.78
C LEU A 593 -18.84 24.36 -6.83
N ILE A 594 -18.46 23.16 -7.32
CA ILE A 594 -17.41 23.03 -8.32
C ILE A 594 -17.85 23.59 -9.66
N ILE A 595 -19.09 23.33 -10.11
CA ILE A 595 -19.63 23.88 -11.36
C ILE A 595 -19.62 25.42 -11.31
N ASN A 596 -20.06 26.01 -10.21
CA ASN A 596 -20.06 27.49 -10.03
C ASN A 596 -18.64 28.06 -10.05
N ALA A 597 -17.67 27.39 -9.39
CA ALA A 597 -16.28 27.80 -9.40
C ALA A 597 -15.67 27.74 -10.81
N LEU A 598 -15.98 26.71 -11.59
CA LEU A 598 -15.51 26.60 -12.96
C LEU A 598 -16.16 27.66 -13.88
N ASN A 599 -17.43 27.96 -13.68
CA ASN A 599 -18.15 28.94 -14.48
C ASN A 599 -17.80 30.43 -14.13
N ALA A 600 -17.08 30.66 -13.02
CA ALA A 600 -16.57 32.00 -12.69
C ALA A 600 -15.63 32.56 -13.77
N THR A 601 -14.94 31.67 -14.53
CA THR A 601 -14.19 32.06 -15.73
C THR A 601 -15.00 31.66 -16.97
N VAL A 602 -15.44 32.60 -17.76
CA VAL A 602 -16.23 32.32 -18.96
C VAL A 602 -15.31 31.76 -20.07
N LEU A 603 -15.62 30.57 -20.56
CA LEU A 603 -14.99 30.02 -21.76
C LEU A 603 -15.99 29.98 -22.93
N THR A 604 -15.49 30.23 -24.14
CA THR A 604 -16.26 30.21 -25.39
C THR A 604 -15.56 29.30 -26.41
N ALA A 605 -16.18 29.13 -27.57
CA ALA A 605 -15.56 28.39 -28.68
C ALA A 605 -14.23 29.03 -29.14
N ALA A 606 -14.05 30.33 -28.92
CA ALA A 606 -12.82 31.06 -29.25
C ALA A 606 -11.74 30.99 -28.15
N SER A 607 -12.03 30.41 -27.00
CA SER A 607 -11.04 30.25 -25.91
C SER A 607 -9.89 29.36 -26.33
N THR A 608 -8.68 29.71 -25.88
CA THR A 608 -7.45 28.97 -26.20
C THR A 608 -7.42 27.56 -25.60
N ASP A 609 -6.65 26.66 -26.16
CA ASP A 609 -6.45 25.31 -25.62
C ASP A 609 -5.86 25.35 -24.19
N SER A 610 -4.98 26.32 -23.90
CA SER A 610 -4.47 26.55 -22.54
C SER A 610 -5.61 26.86 -21.57
N ALA A 611 -6.52 27.78 -21.91
CA ALA A 611 -7.65 28.12 -21.05
C ALA A 611 -8.61 26.95 -20.83
N ARG A 612 -8.83 26.12 -21.86
CA ARG A 612 -9.61 24.88 -21.75
C ARG A 612 -8.92 23.87 -20.83
N ARG A 613 -7.59 23.67 -21.00
CA ARG A 613 -6.79 22.82 -20.13
C ARG A 613 -6.81 23.30 -18.68
N ASP A 614 -6.68 24.61 -18.47
CA ASP A 614 -6.72 25.19 -17.12
C ASP A 614 -8.07 24.92 -16.42
N ARG A 615 -9.20 24.98 -17.14
CA ARG A 615 -10.52 24.62 -16.59
C ARG A 615 -10.58 23.13 -16.24
N VAL A 616 -10.10 22.23 -17.12
CA VAL A 616 -10.08 20.79 -16.85
C VAL A 616 -9.23 20.50 -15.61
N ALA A 617 -8.02 21.06 -15.54
CA ALA A 617 -7.12 20.87 -14.40
C ALA A 617 -7.73 21.41 -13.09
N ALA A 618 -8.41 22.56 -13.14
CA ALA A 618 -9.13 23.09 -11.99
C ALA A 618 -10.27 22.16 -11.55
N GLY A 619 -11.06 21.63 -12.49
CA GLY A 619 -12.11 20.65 -12.20
C GLY A 619 -11.56 19.39 -11.53
N VAL A 620 -10.49 18.82 -12.08
CA VAL A 620 -9.79 17.66 -11.52
C VAL A 620 -9.32 17.96 -10.09
N LEU A 621 -8.63 19.07 -9.87
CA LEU A 621 -8.13 19.45 -8.55
C LEU A 621 -9.26 19.63 -7.54
N LEU A 622 -10.32 20.34 -7.89
CA LEU A 622 -11.45 20.61 -6.99
C LEU A 622 -12.18 19.31 -6.59
N VAL A 623 -12.36 18.37 -7.53
CA VAL A 623 -12.90 17.05 -7.22
C VAL A 623 -11.95 16.30 -6.30
N MET A 624 -10.66 16.23 -6.62
CA MET A 624 -9.65 15.48 -5.84
C MET A 624 -9.37 16.10 -4.46
N ALA A 625 -9.76 17.37 -4.24
CA ALA A 625 -9.70 18.05 -2.95
C ALA A 625 -10.96 17.85 -2.10
N SER A 626 -12.06 17.35 -2.68
CA SER A 626 -13.32 17.17 -1.96
C SER A 626 -13.27 16.00 -0.98
N SER A 627 -14.02 16.11 0.13
CA SER A 627 -14.19 15.01 1.09
C SER A 627 -14.78 13.76 0.44
N ASP A 628 -15.69 13.93 -0.51
CA ASP A 628 -16.38 12.86 -1.22
C ASP A 628 -15.40 12.02 -2.08
N TYR A 629 -14.34 12.65 -2.60
CA TYR A 629 -13.25 11.97 -3.28
C TYR A 629 -12.24 11.33 -2.30
N LEU A 630 -11.90 12.07 -1.25
CA LEU A 630 -10.85 11.61 -0.30
C LEU A 630 -11.28 10.34 0.43
N ILE A 631 -12.58 10.15 0.68
CA ILE A 631 -13.11 8.92 1.28
C ILE A 631 -13.60 7.99 0.16
N GLN A 632 -12.88 6.89 -0.03
CA GLN A 632 -13.31 5.81 -0.94
C GLN A 632 -14.37 4.96 -0.24
N LYS A 633 -15.51 4.74 -0.88
CA LYS A 633 -16.56 3.83 -0.43
C LYS A 633 -16.80 2.70 -1.40
#